data_3adcefcf374fae1701e631c24d853864
#
_entry.id   3adcefcf374fae1701e631c24d853864
#
_cell.length_a   1.000
_cell.length_b   1.000
_cell.length_c   1.000
_cell.angle_alpha   90.00
_cell.angle_beta   90.00
_cell.angle_gamma   90.00
#
_symmetry.space_group_name_H-M   'P 1'
#
loop_
_entity.id
_entity.type
_entity.pdbx_description
1 polymer ?
#
loop_
_entity_poly.entity_id
_entity_poly.type
_entity_poly.pdbx_seq_one_letter_code
_entity_poly.pdbx_strand_id
1 'polypeptide(L)'
;VLARAEAMLERDKNHPAILIWSCGNESYGGKTLWEMSEYFRRTDPSRLVHYEGIFWNREYPATSDMESQMYTPVADIKKFLAEHPEKPFIMCEYSHAMGNSCGGITDYTEYAYEEPLYQGGFIWEYIDHGIAVTGPDGKLSFAYGGDFGDRPTDREFCIDGLVLPDRRNTPKMDAVKVAYTPFKIT
;
A
#
# COMPACT_ATOMS: atom_id res chain seq x y z
N VAL A 1 -3.62 15.25 -14.79
CA VAL A 1 -3.46 14.83 -13.39
C VAL A 1 -4.53 15.48 -12.54
N LEU A 2 -4.63 16.81 -12.46
CA LEU A 2 -5.59 17.52 -11.58
C LEU A 2 -7.05 17.12 -11.79
N ALA A 3 -7.53 16.99 -13.02
CA ALA A 3 -8.91 16.56 -13.28
C ALA A 3 -9.26 15.17 -12.70
N ARG A 4 -8.27 14.26 -12.61
CA ARG A 4 -8.46 12.96 -11.96
C ARG A 4 -8.53 13.09 -10.45
N ALA A 5 -7.71 13.95 -9.86
CA ALA A 5 -7.73 14.25 -8.43
C ALA A 5 -9.07 14.86 -8.02
N GLU A 6 -9.57 15.82 -8.80
CA GLU A 6 -10.88 16.43 -8.61
C GLU A 6 -12.01 15.40 -8.68
N ALA A 7 -12.02 14.58 -9.73
CA ALA A 7 -13.03 13.54 -9.89
C ALA A 7 -13.02 12.52 -8.74
N MET A 8 -11.84 12.11 -8.27
CA MET A 8 -11.69 11.20 -7.14
C MET A 8 -12.19 11.86 -5.84
N LEU A 9 -11.75 13.08 -5.54
CA LEU A 9 -12.15 13.78 -4.34
C LEU A 9 -13.66 14.02 -4.31
N GLU A 10 -14.24 14.52 -5.39
CA GLU A 10 -15.67 14.81 -5.47
C GLU A 10 -16.53 13.54 -5.32
N ARG A 11 -16.08 12.42 -5.86
CA ARG A 11 -16.75 11.13 -5.69
C ARG A 11 -16.66 10.60 -4.25
N ASP A 12 -15.50 10.73 -3.62
CA ASP A 12 -15.14 9.94 -2.44
C ASP A 12 -15.07 10.75 -1.13
N LYS A 13 -15.13 12.10 -1.17
CA LYS A 13 -14.98 12.98 0.02
C LYS A 13 -15.93 12.67 1.17
N ASN A 14 -17.10 12.08 0.89
CA ASN A 14 -18.09 11.73 1.90
C ASN A 14 -17.89 10.32 2.52
N HIS A 15 -16.83 9.60 2.12
CA HIS A 15 -16.50 8.31 2.72
C HIS A 15 -15.62 8.48 3.96
N PRO A 16 -16.15 8.22 5.18
CA PRO A 16 -15.39 8.43 6.41
C PRO A 16 -14.22 7.47 6.61
N ALA A 17 -14.19 6.36 5.88
CA ALA A 17 -13.10 5.40 5.90
C ALA A 17 -11.83 5.91 5.20
N ILE A 18 -11.93 6.96 4.38
CA ILE A 18 -10.77 7.58 3.74
C ILE A 18 -10.12 8.52 4.77
N LEU A 19 -8.91 8.20 5.18
CA LEU A 19 -8.15 8.98 6.16
C LEU A 19 -7.08 9.87 5.50
N ILE A 20 -6.58 9.45 4.35
CA ILE A 20 -5.44 10.06 3.66
C ILE A 20 -5.72 10.07 2.16
N TRP A 21 -5.46 11.21 1.49
CA TRP A 21 -5.44 11.31 0.04
C TRP A 21 -4.05 10.97 -0.49
N SER A 22 -3.93 9.96 -1.36
CA SER A 22 -2.66 9.62 -2.00
C SER A 22 -2.58 10.22 -3.41
N CYS A 23 -1.46 10.85 -3.71
CA CYS A 23 -1.22 11.49 -5.00
C CYS A 23 -0.87 10.52 -6.14
N GLY A 24 -0.62 9.26 -5.83
CA GLY A 24 -0.31 8.24 -6.83
C GLY A 24 0.62 7.15 -6.32
N ASN A 25 1.20 6.41 -7.25
CA ASN A 25 2.07 5.29 -7.00
C ASN A 25 3.23 5.27 -7.99
N GLU A 26 4.45 5.04 -7.50
CA GLU A 26 5.68 4.79 -8.25
C GLU A 26 6.00 5.81 -9.38
N SER A 27 5.50 7.01 -9.27
CA SER A 27 5.90 8.12 -10.14
C SER A 27 7.05 8.89 -9.51
N TYR A 28 7.95 9.42 -10.31
CA TYR A 28 9.18 10.06 -9.82
C TYR A 28 8.94 11.28 -8.90
N GLY A 29 7.79 11.90 -8.97
CA GLY A 29 7.49 13.14 -8.26
C GLY A 29 7.61 14.37 -9.16
N GLY A 30 7.60 15.55 -8.54
CA GLY A 30 7.75 16.83 -9.22
C GLY A 30 6.55 17.77 -9.07
N LYS A 31 6.64 18.90 -9.77
CA LYS A 31 5.70 20.01 -9.63
C LYS A 31 4.23 19.62 -9.79
N THR A 32 3.91 18.77 -10.76
CA THR A 32 2.52 18.36 -11.02
C THR A 32 1.89 17.59 -9.85
N LEU A 33 2.66 16.73 -9.19
CA LEU A 33 2.20 15.98 -8.00
C LEU A 33 2.13 16.89 -6.78
N TRP A 34 3.06 17.84 -6.66
CA TRP A 34 2.97 18.88 -5.64
C TRP A 34 1.71 19.75 -5.82
N GLU A 35 1.42 20.22 -7.02
CA GLU A 35 0.18 20.97 -7.31
C GLU A 35 -1.08 20.16 -6.99
N MET A 36 -1.05 18.85 -7.23
CA MET A 36 -2.14 17.94 -6.85
C MET A 36 -2.29 17.83 -5.33
N SER A 37 -1.19 17.72 -4.59
CA SER A 37 -1.25 17.70 -3.11
C SER A 37 -1.81 18.99 -2.54
N GLU A 38 -1.42 20.14 -3.10
CA GLU A 38 -1.96 21.46 -2.72
C GLU A 38 -3.47 21.58 -3.04
N TYR A 39 -3.92 20.96 -4.12
CA TYR A 39 -5.33 20.88 -4.44
C TYR A 39 -6.10 20.11 -3.35
N PHE A 40 -5.62 18.94 -2.93
CA PHE A 40 -6.25 18.16 -1.87
C PHE A 40 -6.30 18.94 -0.55
N ARG A 41 -5.19 19.52 -0.10
CA ARG A 41 -5.12 20.30 1.15
C ARG A 41 -6.07 21.50 1.18
N ARG A 42 -6.19 22.18 0.04
CA ARG A 42 -7.07 23.34 -0.09
C ARG A 42 -8.54 22.94 -0.10
N THR A 43 -8.88 21.82 -0.74
CA THR A 43 -10.28 21.42 -0.96
C THR A 43 -10.81 20.56 0.18
N ASP A 44 -9.95 19.74 0.77
CA ASP A 44 -10.29 18.90 1.94
C ASP A 44 -9.19 18.99 3.01
N PRO A 45 -9.18 20.07 3.80
CA PRO A 45 -8.18 20.27 4.86
C PRO A 45 -8.34 19.32 6.06
N SER A 46 -9.37 18.47 6.05
CA SER A 46 -9.63 17.51 7.13
C SER A 46 -8.79 16.24 7.04
N ARG A 47 -8.15 15.97 5.89
CA ARG A 47 -7.38 14.76 5.62
C ARG A 47 -5.93 15.07 5.27
N LEU A 48 -5.06 14.15 5.65
CA LEU A 48 -3.65 14.21 5.28
C LEU A 48 -3.45 13.85 3.80
N VAL A 49 -2.32 14.26 3.24
CA VAL A 49 -1.93 13.93 1.88
C VAL A 49 -0.66 13.10 1.90
N HIS A 50 -0.66 12.02 1.15
CA HIS A 50 0.43 11.06 1.02
C HIS A 50 1.00 11.04 -0.39
N TYR A 51 2.31 10.89 -0.49
CA TYR A 51 2.99 10.51 -1.72
C TYR A 51 4.38 9.93 -1.43
N GLU A 52 4.66 8.68 -1.85
CA GLU A 52 5.94 8.03 -1.62
C GLU A 52 7.07 8.56 -2.52
N GLY A 53 6.73 9.11 -3.69
CA GLY A 53 7.72 9.61 -4.65
C GLY A 53 8.57 10.77 -4.16
N ILE A 54 8.27 11.38 -3.00
CA ILE A 54 9.16 12.34 -2.33
C ILE A 54 10.48 11.67 -1.90
N PHE A 55 10.50 10.36 -1.72
CA PHE A 55 11.72 9.61 -1.45
C PHE A 55 12.70 9.67 -2.65
N TRP A 56 12.17 9.61 -3.86
CA TRP A 56 12.95 9.64 -5.09
C TRP A 56 13.33 11.06 -5.54
N ASN A 57 12.46 12.03 -5.27
CA ASN A 57 12.64 13.42 -5.69
C ASN A 57 12.37 14.38 -4.53
N ARG A 58 13.43 14.91 -3.93
CA ARG A 58 13.39 15.83 -2.78
C ARG A 58 13.19 17.30 -3.17
N GLU A 59 12.93 17.61 -4.44
CA GLU A 59 12.66 18.99 -4.88
C GLU A 59 11.34 19.53 -4.30
N TYR A 60 10.34 18.64 -4.12
CA TYR A 60 9.03 18.98 -3.57
C TYR A 60 8.67 18.12 -2.35
N PRO A 61 9.41 18.22 -1.23
CA PRO A 61 9.18 17.35 -0.07
C PRO A 61 7.82 17.62 0.61
N ALA A 62 7.25 18.80 0.40
CA ALA A 62 5.92 19.16 0.91
C ALA A 62 4.76 18.47 0.17
N THR A 63 5.02 17.71 -0.89
CA THR A 63 3.99 16.91 -1.58
C THR A 63 3.30 15.91 -0.64
N SER A 64 4.02 15.38 0.35
CA SER A 64 3.49 14.44 1.34
C SER A 64 3.60 15.00 2.75
N ASP A 65 2.59 14.75 3.59
CA ASP A 65 2.60 15.10 5.01
C ASP A 65 3.42 14.10 5.85
N MET A 66 3.79 12.98 5.26
CA MET A 66 4.57 11.91 5.87
C MET A 66 5.69 11.43 4.95
N GLU A 67 6.74 10.86 5.51
CA GLU A 67 7.68 10.05 4.74
C GLU A 67 7.03 8.71 4.39
N SER A 68 7.34 8.20 3.21
CA SER A 68 6.77 6.94 2.75
C SER A 68 7.74 6.20 1.84
N GLN A 69 7.85 4.91 2.03
CA GLN A 69 8.71 4.04 1.24
C GLN A 69 8.04 2.68 1.04
N MET A 70 8.59 1.89 0.11
CA MET A 70 8.15 0.53 -0.19
C MET A 70 9.24 -0.47 0.22
N TYR A 71 8.86 -1.54 0.88
CA TYR A 71 9.71 -2.72 1.17
C TYR A 71 11.01 -2.41 1.90
N THR A 72 11.12 -1.27 2.56
CA THR A 72 12.31 -0.88 3.32
C THR A 72 12.45 -1.74 4.57
N PRO A 73 13.59 -2.40 4.81
CA PRO A 73 13.82 -3.17 6.03
C PRO A 73 13.72 -2.31 7.28
N VAL A 74 13.25 -2.88 8.40
CA VAL A 74 13.09 -2.16 9.67
C VAL A 74 14.40 -1.50 10.14
N ALA A 75 15.55 -2.15 9.92
CA ALA A 75 16.85 -1.58 10.27
C ALA A 75 17.14 -0.27 9.50
N ASP A 76 16.74 -0.20 8.23
CA ASP A 76 16.95 1.00 7.41
C ASP A 76 15.93 2.08 7.76
N ILE A 77 14.68 1.70 8.13
CA ILE A 77 13.70 2.66 8.66
C ILE A 77 14.22 3.30 9.96
N LYS A 78 14.77 2.50 10.87
CA LYS A 78 15.37 2.99 12.14
C LYS A 78 16.48 4.01 11.86
N LYS A 79 17.35 3.70 10.92
CA LYS A 79 18.43 4.60 10.51
C LYS A 79 17.88 5.88 9.89
N PHE A 80 16.91 5.75 8.98
CA PHE A 80 16.29 6.90 8.33
C PHE A 80 15.65 7.85 9.35
N LEU A 81 14.85 7.33 10.28
CA LEU A 81 14.17 8.14 11.29
C LEU A 81 15.14 8.80 12.29
N ALA A 82 16.27 8.17 12.56
CA ALA A 82 17.31 8.81 13.38
C ALA A 82 17.95 10.02 12.69
N GLU A 83 18.02 10.03 11.37
CA GLU A 83 18.59 11.11 10.55
C GLU A 83 17.53 12.14 10.12
N HIS A 84 16.26 11.73 10.00
CA HIS A 84 15.14 12.52 9.46
C HIS A 84 13.88 12.43 10.33
N PRO A 85 13.87 13.02 11.52
CA PRO A 85 12.74 12.93 12.45
C PRO A 85 11.63 13.98 12.20
N GLU A 86 11.63 14.67 11.06
CA GLU A 86 10.75 15.81 10.82
C GLU A 86 9.29 15.42 10.49
N LYS A 87 9.10 14.18 10.01
CA LYS A 87 7.78 13.67 9.60
C LYS A 87 7.53 12.26 10.13
N PRO A 88 6.26 11.90 10.36
CA PRO A 88 5.93 10.50 10.57
C PRO A 88 6.26 9.68 9.32
N PHE A 89 6.56 8.42 9.53
CA PHE A 89 6.95 7.47 8.48
C PHE A 89 5.88 6.38 8.34
N ILE A 90 5.50 6.07 7.12
CA ILE A 90 4.59 4.98 6.79
C ILE A 90 5.16 4.12 5.65
N MET A 91 5.00 2.81 5.75
CA MET A 91 5.28 1.92 4.62
C MET A 91 4.03 1.85 3.75
N CYS A 92 4.05 2.48 2.57
CA CYS A 92 2.91 2.37 1.65
C CYS A 92 2.75 0.96 1.07
N GLU A 93 3.84 0.19 1.04
CA GLU A 93 3.82 -1.24 0.73
C GLU A 93 4.90 -1.97 1.53
N TYR A 94 4.58 -3.14 2.10
CA TYR A 94 5.55 -4.02 2.72
C TYR A 94 5.12 -5.48 2.66
N SER A 95 6.05 -6.41 2.91
CA SER A 95 5.80 -7.86 2.98
C SER A 95 5.00 -8.39 1.80
N HIS A 96 5.45 -8.09 0.56
CA HIS A 96 4.84 -8.54 -0.69
C HIS A 96 4.41 -10.00 -0.63
N ALA A 97 3.12 -10.27 -0.88
CA ALA A 97 2.50 -11.56 -0.53
C ALA A 97 2.37 -12.55 -1.70
N MET A 98 3.06 -12.31 -2.82
CA MET A 98 3.03 -13.24 -3.97
C MET A 98 3.62 -14.60 -3.61
N GLY A 99 2.93 -15.69 -3.99
CA GLY A 99 3.40 -17.06 -3.77
C GLY A 99 3.64 -17.39 -2.29
N ASN A 100 4.79 -17.93 -1.96
CA ASN A 100 5.20 -18.33 -0.60
C ASN A 100 6.00 -17.24 0.12
N SER A 101 5.71 -15.98 -0.12
CA SER A 101 6.32 -14.82 0.52
C SER A 101 5.46 -14.26 1.67
N CYS A 102 5.57 -12.98 1.99
CA CYS A 102 4.89 -12.33 3.12
C CYS A 102 5.51 -12.64 4.48
N GLY A 103 6.85 -12.70 4.55
CA GLY A 103 7.60 -12.88 5.80
C GLY A 103 7.92 -11.57 6.51
N GLY A 104 8.39 -11.69 7.77
CA GLY A 104 8.92 -10.56 8.54
C GLY A 104 7.87 -9.56 9.03
N ILE A 105 6.58 -9.86 8.95
CA ILE A 105 5.49 -8.93 9.32
C ILE A 105 5.63 -8.47 10.77
N THR A 106 6.00 -9.39 11.67
CA THR A 106 6.11 -9.12 13.10
C THR A 106 7.14 -8.02 13.41
N ASP A 107 8.26 -7.99 12.69
CA ASP A 107 9.30 -6.98 12.90
C ASP A 107 8.76 -5.56 12.68
N TYR A 108 7.94 -5.38 11.65
CA TYR A 108 7.31 -4.09 11.33
C TYR A 108 6.22 -3.73 12.35
N THR A 109 5.37 -4.69 12.72
CA THR A 109 4.29 -4.42 13.68
C THR A 109 4.84 -4.15 15.07
N GLU A 110 5.89 -4.84 15.52
CA GLU A 110 6.56 -4.56 16.79
C GLU A 110 7.21 -3.19 16.79
N TYR A 111 7.92 -2.83 15.73
CA TYR A 111 8.55 -1.53 15.63
C TYR A 111 7.54 -0.37 15.67
N ALA A 112 6.33 -0.55 15.15
CA ALA A 112 5.28 0.45 15.24
C ALA A 112 4.78 0.71 16.69
N TYR A 113 5.01 -0.21 17.62
CA TYR A 113 4.76 0.02 19.05
C TYR A 113 5.96 0.65 19.77
N GLU A 114 7.15 0.54 19.21
CA GLU A 114 8.38 1.06 19.82
C GLU A 114 8.68 2.51 19.41
N GLU A 115 8.40 2.86 18.14
CA GLU A 115 8.81 4.13 17.54
C GLU A 115 7.57 5.00 17.18
N PRO A 116 7.32 6.09 17.91
CA PRO A 116 6.16 6.96 17.67
C PRO A 116 6.11 7.60 16.26
N LEU A 117 7.26 7.78 15.61
CA LEU A 117 7.29 8.32 14.26
C LEU A 117 6.98 7.26 13.20
N TYR A 118 7.13 5.96 13.51
CA TYR A 118 6.77 4.90 12.60
C TYR A 118 5.31 4.49 12.78
N GLN A 119 4.47 4.85 11.81
CA GLN A 119 3.01 4.68 11.89
C GLN A 119 2.51 3.34 11.31
N GLY A 120 3.44 2.43 10.99
CA GLY A 120 3.10 1.13 10.41
C GLY A 120 3.09 1.13 8.88
N GLY A 121 2.27 0.28 8.28
CA GLY A 121 2.26 0.14 6.83
C GLY A 121 1.14 -0.74 6.29
N PHE A 122 1.12 -0.87 4.97
CA PHE A 122 0.14 -1.65 4.21
C PHE A 122 0.82 -2.83 3.53
N ILE A 123 0.34 -4.05 3.79
CA ILE A 123 0.84 -5.25 3.10
C ILE A 123 0.39 -5.20 1.64
N TRP A 124 1.30 -5.42 0.70
CA TRP A 124 0.96 -5.66 -0.68
C TRP A 124 0.79 -7.15 -0.93
N GLU A 125 -0.43 -7.68 -1.14
CA GLU A 125 -1.70 -6.98 -1.03
C GLU A 125 -2.77 -7.86 -0.37
N TYR A 126 -4.00 -7.37 -0.26
CA TYR A 126 -5.03 -8.08 0.49
C TYR A 126 -5.70 -9.19 -0.30
N ILE A 127 -6.02 -8.97 -1.59
CA ILE A 127 -6.85 -9.90 -2.37
C ILE A 127 -6.20 -10.19 -3.73
N ASP A 128 -6.04 -11.46 -4.07
CA ASP A 128 -5.67 -11.88 -5.42
C ASP A 128 -6.62 -11.31 -6.48
N HIS A 129 -6.10 -10.83 -7.60
CA HIS A 129 -6.88 -10.25 -8.70
C HIS A 129 -7.28 -11.30 -9.77
N GLY A 130 -7.24 -12.59 -9.47
CA GLY A 130 -7.65 -13.65 -10.40
C GLY A 130 -9.11 -13.55 -10.79
N ILE A 131 -9.40 -13.83 -12.06
CA ILE A 131 -10.75 -13.85 -12.64
C ILE A 131 -11.30 -15.26 -12.55
N ALA A 132 -12.51 -15.42 -11.96
CA ALA A 132 -13.16 -16.71 -11.85
C ALA A 132 -13.55 -17.27 -13.23
N VAL A 133 -13.09 -18.48 -13.53
CA VAL A 133 -13.43 -19.20 -14.75
C VAL A 133 -13.88 -20.63 -14.43
N THR A 134 -14.88 -21.13 -15.16
CA THR A 134 -15.31 -22.52 -15.04
C THR A 134 -14.74 -23.31 -16.21
N GLY A 135 -13.94 -24.33 -15.88
CA GLY A 135 -13.36 -25.20 -16.89
C GLY A 135 -14.38 -26.14 -17.55
N PRO A 136 -13.98 -26.86 -18.61
CA PRO A 136 -14.82 -27.85 -19.29
C PRO A 136 -15.30 -28.98 -18.37
N ASP A 137 -14.55 -29.24 -17.29
CA ASP A 137 -14.88 -30.22 -16.24
C ASP A 137 -15.85 -29.68 -15.17
N GLY A 138 -16.34 -28.47 -15.33
CA GLY A 138 -17.24 -27.79 -14.39
C GLY A 138 -16.56 -27.23 -13.14
N LYS A 139 -15.21 -27.35 -13.04
CA LYS A 139 -14.47 -26.84 -11.85
C LYS A 139 -14.17 -25.35 -11.99
N LEU A 140 -14.33 -24.66 -10.86
CA LEU A 140 -13.92 -23.28 -10.73
C LEU A 140 -12.40 -23.19 -10.56
N SER A 141 -11.79 -22.31 -11.32
CA SER A 141 -10.39 -21.88 -11.15
C SER A 141 -10.29 -20.36 -11.27
N PHE A 142 -9.11 -19.83 -11.00
CA PHE A 142 -8.84 -18.40 -11.14
C PHE A 142 -7.76 -18.21 -12.20
N ALA A 143 -8.10 -17.46 -13.22
CA ALA A 143 -7.24 -17.14 -14.35
C ALA A 143 -6.68 -15.72 -14.24
N TYR A 144 -5.57 -15.47 -14.91
CA TYR A 144 -4.93 -14.15 -14.97
C TYR A 144 -4.43 -13.84 -16.38
N GLY A 145 -3.77 -12.70 -16.54
CA GLY A 145 -3.30 -12.24 -17.85
C GLY A 145 -2.42 -13.30 -18.57
N GLY A 146 -2.74 -13.55 -19.81
CA GLY A 146 -2.13 -14.60 -20.65
C GLY A 146 -2.99 -15.87 -20.78
N ASP A 147 -3.81 -16.19 -19.79
CA ASP A 147 -4.73 -17.33 -19.83
C ASP A 147 -5.85 -17.15 -20.87
N PHE A 148 -6.15 -15.90 -21.20
CA PHE A 148 -7.16 -15.52 -22.20
C PHE A 148 -6.56 -15.29 -23.59
N GLY A 149 -5.28 -15.64 -23.81
CA GLY A 149 -4.59 -15.43 -25.09
C GLY A 149 -4.11 -13.98 -25.29
N ASP A 150 -4.26 -13.13 -24.31
CA ASP A 150 -3.81 -11.73 -24.31
C ASP A 150 -2.28 -11.63 -24.22
N ARG A 151 -1.73 -10.59 -24.88
CA ARG A 151 -0.29 -10.25 -24.90
C ARG A 151 -0.12 -8.74 -25.16
N PRO A 152 0.84 -8.05 -24.50
CA PRO A 152 1.70 -8.55 -23.42
C PRO A 152 0.96 -8.76 -22.08
N THR A 153 1.56 -9.49 -21.15
CA THR A 153 0.99 -9.76 -19.82
C THR A 153 2.08 -9.97 -18.77
N ASP A 154 1.84 -9.60 -17.54
CA ASP A 154 2.70 -9.87 -16.38
C ASP A 154 2.36 -11.19 -15.69
N ARG A 155 1.47 -11.99 -16.29
CA ARG A 155 1.07 -13.32 -15.80
C ARG A 155 0.56 -13.29 -14.35
N GLU A 156 1.14 -14.15 -13.49
CA GLU A 156 0.80 -14.33 -12.08
C GLU A 156 1.13 -13.12 -11.20
N PHE A 157 1.71 -12.04 -11.73
CA PHE A 157 2.07 -10.84 -10.95
C PHE A 157 0.85 -10.01 -10.46
N CYS A 158 -0.31 -10.59 -10.46
CA CYS A 158 -1.55 -10.11 -9.86
C CYS A 158 -2.14 -11.09 -8.83
N ILE A 159 -1.34 -12.12 -8.44
CA ILE A 159 -1.72 -13.13 -7.45
C ILE A 159 -0.88 -12.89 -6.18
N ASP A 160 -1.06 -11.73 -5.59
CA ASP A 160 -0.27 -11.22 -4.48
C ASP A 160 -1.08 -11.16 -3.18
N GLY A 161 -2.28 -11.73 -3.17
CA GLY A 161 -3.24 -11.59 -2.07
C GLY A 161 -2.91 -12.40 -0.82
N LEU A 162 -3.28 -11.85 0.32
CA LEU A 162 -3.41 -12.58 1.59
C LEU A 162 -4.61 -13.54 1.54
N VAL A 163 -5.59 -13.22 0.71
CA VAL A 163 -6.77 -14.05 0.43
C VAL A 163 -6.91 -14.30 -1.06
N LEU A 164 -7.54 -15.42 -1.40
CA LEU A 164 -7.87 -15.78 -2.78
C LEU A 164 -8.95 -14.85 -3.36
N PRO A 165 -9.18 -14.85 -4.69
CA PRO A 165 -10.20 -14.01 -5.30
C PRO A 165 -11.62 -14.24 -4.75
N ASP A 166 -11.92 -15.44 -4.27
CA ASP A 166 -13.19 -15.80 -3.61
C ASP A 166 -13.22 -15.52 -2.11
N ARG A 167 -12.22 -14.81 -1.58
CA ARG A 167 -12.06 -14.43 -0.17
C ARG A 167 -11.69 -15.55 0.79
N ARG A 168 -11.39 -16.75 0.32
CA ARG A 168 -10.82 -17.79 1.18
C ARG A 168 -9.44 -17.39 1.66
N ASN A 169 -9.18 -17.59 2.94
CA ASN A 169 -7.89 -17.31 3.55
C ASN A 169 -6.78 -18.20 2.96
N THR A 170 -5.61 -17.61 2.76
CA THR A 170 -4.38 -18.36 2.57
C THR A 170 -3.65 -18.54 3.93
N PRO A 171 -2.65 -19.41 4.03
CA PRO A 171 -1.86 -19.54 5.27
C PRO A 171 -1.18 -18.24 5.71
N LYS A 172 -0.96 -17.28 4.80
CA LYS A 172 -0.42 -15.95 5.10
C LYS A 172 -1.32 -15.16 6.06
N MET A 173 -2.65 -15.34 5.96
CA MET A 173 -3.60 -14.68 6.87
C MET A 173 -3.42 -15.08 8.32
N ASP A 174 -2.96 -16.30 8.60
CA ASP A 174 -2.69 -16.73 9.98
C ASP A 174 -1.48 -15.98 10.54
N ALA A 175 -0.44 -15.78 9.74
CA ALA A 175 0.72 -14.97 10.12
C ALA A 175 0.33 -13.49 10.34
N VAL A 176 -0.49 -12.92 9.46
CA VAL A 176 -1.03 -11.57 9.62
C VAL A 176 -1.83 -11.44 10.90
N LYS A 177 -2.73 -12.39 11.19
CA LYS A 177 -3.54 -12.41 12.41
C LYS A 177 -2.67 -12.38 13.66
N VAL A 178 -1.60 -13.16 13.69
CA VAL A 178 -0.65 -13.17 14.82
C VAL A 178 0.08 -11.84 14.94
N ALA A 179 0.64 -11.33 13.83
CA ALA A 179 1.44 -10.11 13.81
C ALA A 179 0.63 -8.86 14.20
N TYR A 180 -0.65 -8.80 13.79
CA TYR A 180 -1.54 -7.66 14.06
C TYR A 180 -2.38 -7.83 15.34
N THR A 181 -2.16 -8.90 16.10
CA THR A 181 -2.87 -9.08 17.38
C THR A 181 -2.40 -8.04 18.40
N PRO A 182 -3.30 -7.17 18.92
CA PRO A 182 -2.92 -6.09 19.82
C PRO A 182 -2.60 -6.56 21.24
N PHE A 183 -2.95 -7.80 21.58
CA PHE A 183 -2.73 -8.38 22.89
C PHE A 183 -1.77 -9.56 22.80
N LYS A 184 -0.67 -9.49 23.54
CA LYS A 184 0.27 -10.61 23.72
C LYS A 184 0.02 -11.23 25.11
N ILE A 185 -0.27 -12.54 25.15
CA ILE A 185 -0.33 -13.29 26.41
C ILE A 185 1.09 -13.85 26.62
N THR A 186 1.73 -13.41 27.69
CA THR A 186 3.05 -13.89 28.14
C THR A 186 2.91 -14.89 29.25
#